data_fec53fa704de709a68f957ab23c65566
#
_entry.id   fec53fa704de709a68f957ab23c65566
#
_cell.length_a   1.000
_cell.length_b   1.000
_cell.length_c   1.000
_cell.angle_alpha   90.00
_cell.angle_beta   90.00
_cell.angle_gamma   90.00
#
_symmetry.space_group_name_H-M   'P 1'
#
loop_
_entity.id
_entity.type
_entity.pdbx_description
1 polymer ?
#
loop_
_entity_poly.entity_id
_entity_poly.type
_entity_poly.pdbx_seq_one_letter_code
_entity_poly.pdbx_strand_id
1 'polypeptide(L)'
;MSTQSTPDPEPEASDLQPGTPEAPSRQRRHTLPASEFRCLTADDARGVFEIEREAFISVLGTCPLYLDEVKHFLTLCPELSLGWFQEGCLVAFIIGSLWDQERLTQESLTLHRPGGHTAHLHVLAVHHACRRQGKGSTLMRRYLQHLGGQPAVSRAALMCEDRLVPFYQGFGFSPVGPCAITLGPLAFTELQCSMRGHASRRRNSGC
;
A
#
# COMPACT_ATOMS: atom_id res chain seq x y z
N MET A 1 -18.24 -2.52 -99.71
CA MET A 1 -17.41 -3.67 -99.98
C MET A 1 -17.03 -4.26 -98.63
N SER A 2 -17.73 -5.37 -98.37
CA SER A 2 -17.32 -6.57 -97.67
C SER A 2 -16.60 -6.40 -96.37
N THR A 3 -17.21 -6.39 -95.20
CA THR A 3 -17.71 -7.49 -94.34
C THR A 3 -16.70 -8.58 -94.03
N GLN A 4 -16.37 -8.73 -92.82
CA GLN A 4 -16.44 -10.08 -92.19
C GLN A 4 -16.40 -9.89 -90.64
N SER A 5 -17.48 -10.46 -90.05
CA SER A 5 -17.66 -10.70 -88.63
C SER A 5 -16.84 -11.88 -88.19
N THR A 6 -16.32 -11.86 -87.00
CA THR A 6 -15.89 -13.04 -86.23
C THR A 6 -16.42 -12.97 -84.79
N PRO A 7 -16.84 -14.13 -84.22
CA PRO A 7 -17.67 -14.10 -82.99
C PRO A 7 -16.88 -14.07 -81.72
N ASP A 8 -17.54 -13.55 -80.66
CA ASP A 8 -17.10 -13.56 -79.27
C ASP A 8 -16.92 -14.96 -78.70
N PRO A 9 -15.96 -15.19 -77.83
CA PRO A 9 -15.98 -16.29 -76.88
C PRO A 9 -16.60 -15.91 -75.54
N GLU A 10 -17.41 -16.86 -75.03
CA GLU A 10 -18.14 -16.83 -73.77
C GLU A 10 -17.19 -16.58 -72.53
N PRO A 11 -17.73 -15.96 -71.47
CA PRO A 11 -16.95 -15.83 -70.22
C PRO A 11 -17.05 -17.11 -69.39
N GLU A 12 -15.88 -17.61 -69.00
CA GLU A 12 -15.71 -18.69 -68.01
C GLU A 12 -16.21 -18.27 -66.62
N ALA A 13 -16.88 -19.19 -65.96
CA ALA A 13 -17.37 -19.09 -64.62
C ALA A 13 -16.22 -18.95 -63.61
N SER A 14 -16.13 -17.82 -62.89
CA SER A 14 -15.22 -17.65 -61.80
C SER A 14 -15.73 -18.32 -60.52
N ASP A 15 -14.93 -19.23 -60.01
CA ASP A 15 -15.12 -19.94 -58.77
C ASP A 15 -15.31 -18.99 -57.57
N LEU A 16 -16.44 -19.16 -56.89
CA LEU A 16 -16.68 -18.60 -55.57
C LEU A 16 -15.83 -19.33 -54.53
N GLN A 17 -14.77 -18.72 -54.08
CA GLN A 17 -14.05 -19.20 -52.91
C GLN A 17 -14.87 -18.94 -51.63
N PRO A 18 -15.02 -19.94 -50.75
CA PRO A 18 -15.71 -19.74 -49.48
C PRO A 18 -14.88 -18.87 -48.54
N GLY A 19 -15.51 -17.80 -48.00
CA GLY A 19 -14.91 -16.88 -47.06
C GLY A 19 -14.32 -17.58 -45.83
N THR A 20 -13.10 -17.26 -45.56
CA THR A 20 -12.40 -17.67 -44.32
C THR A 20 -13.15 -17.11 -43.11
N PRO A 21 -13.47 -17.90 -42.09
CA PRO A 21 -14.11 -17.39 -40.88
C PRO A 21 -13.17 -16.40 -40.17
N GLU A 22 -13.66 -15.19 -39.94
CA GLU A 22 -12.99 -14.18 -39.12
C GLU A 22 -12.67 -14.79 -37.75
N ALA A 23 -11.38 -14.77 -37.37
CA ALA A 23 -10.93 -15.22 -36.09
C ALA A 23 -11.59 -14.36 -34.98
N PRO A 24 -12.07 -14.96 -33.87
CA PRO A 24 -12.72 -14.22 -32.81
C PRO A 24 -11.76 -13.18 -32.27
N SER A 25 -12.22 -11.94 -32.22
CA SER A 25 -11.51 -10.80 -31.64
C SER A 25 -10.95 -11.18 -30.26
N ARG A 26 -9.63 -11.14 -30.13
CA ARG A 26 -8.94 -11.33 -28.84
C ARG A 26 -9.57 -10.39 -27.82
N GLN A 27 -10.39 -10.95 -26.94
CA GLN A 27 -10.82 -10.26 -25.72
C GLN A 27 -9.59 -9.65 -25.06
N ARG A 28 -9.56 -8.31 -24.95
CA ARG A 28 -8.55 -7.60 -24.18
C ARG A 28 -8.61 -8.18 -22.76
N ARG A 29 -7.62 -8.96 -22.39
CA ARG A 29 -7.41 -9.33 -21.00
C ARG A 29 -7.28 -8.03 -20.25
N HIS A 30 -8.23 -7.73 -19.37
CA HIS A 30 -8.09 -6.66 -18.42
C HIS A 30 -6.87 -6.99 -17.55
N THR A 31 -5.72 -6.46 -17.91
CA THR A 31 -4.54 -6.50 -17.05
C THR A 31 -4.89 -5.68 -15.82
N LEU A 32 -4.87 -6.32 -14.65
CA LEU A 32 -4.99 -5.59 -13.39
C LEU A 32 -3.91 -4.50 -13.38
N PRO A 33 -4.24 -3.30 -12.87
CA PRO A 33 -3.25 -2.22 -12.78
C PRO A 33 -2.00 -2.72 -12.06
N ALA A 34 -0.82 -2.37 -12.57
CA ALA A 34 0.44 -2.73 -11.96
C ALA A 34 0.44 -2.26 -10.50
N SER A 35 0.58 -3.22 -9.60
CA SER A 35 0.52 -2.99 -8.15
C SER A 35 1.88 -3.25 -7.55
N GLU A 36 2.48 -2.25 -6.90
CA GLU A 36 3.81 -2.30 -6.32
C GLU A 36 3.77 -1.97 -4.84
N PHE A 37 4.51 -2.75 -4.03
CA PHE A 37 4.79 -2.44 -2.63
C PHE A 37 6.29 -2.21 -2.48
N ARG A 38 6.69 -1.02 -2.07
CA ARG A 38 8.10 -0.66 -1.84
C ARG A 38 8.26 0.27 -0.64
N CYS A 39 9.47 0.33 -0.11
CA CYS A 39 9.82 1.36 0.87
C CYS A 39 9.60 2.75 0.26
N LEU A 40 9.16 3.67 1.10
CA LEU A 40 9.03 5.07 0.74
C LEU A 40 10.39 5.76 0.82
N THR A 41 10.58 6.76 -0.02
CA THR A 41 11.75 7.65 -0.03
C THR A 41 11.33 9.09 0.21
N ALA A 42 12.29 9.97 0.41
CA ALA A 42 12.03 11.41 0.56
C ALA A 42 11.30 12.01 -0.66
N ASP A 43 11.46 11.43 -1.86
CA ASP A 43 10.78 11.87 -3.07
C ASP A 43 9.27 11.60 -3.01
N ASP A 44 8.84 10.58 -2.25
CA ASP A 44 7.43 10.25 -2.05
C ASP A 44 6.74 11.16 -1.02
N ALA A 45 7.49 11.98 -0.29
CA ALA A 45 6.98 12.75 0.85
C ALA A 45 5.79 13.64 0.50
N ARG A 46 5.76 14.21 -0.72
CA ARG A 46 4.63 15.03 -1.15
C ARG A 46 3.34 14.21 -1.25
N GLY A 47 3.39 13.05 -1.91
CA GLY A 47 2.21 12.17 -2.03
C GLY A 47 1.75 11.62 -0.69
N VAL A 48 2.69 11.30 0.19
CA VAL A 48 2.42 10.89 1.58
C VAL A 48 1.69 12.01 2.32
N PHE A 49 2.24 13.24 2.29
CA PHE A 49 1.66 14.38 2.98
C PHE A 49 0.25 14.74 2.46
N GLU A 50 0.01 14.65 1.16
CA GLU A 50 -1.31 14.90 0.58
C GLU A 50 -2.37 13.91 1.10
N ILE A 51 -2.06 12.61 1.13
CA ILE A 51 -2.97 11.56 1.65
C ILE A 51 -3.20 11.73 3.15
N GLU A 52 -2.15 12.04 3.90
CA GLU A 52 -2.21 12.25 5.34
C GLU A 52 -3.05 13.46 5.69
N ARG A 53 -2.78 14.59 5.06
CA ARG A 53 -3.53 15.83 5.25
C ARG A 53 -5.03 15.62 5.03
N GLU A 54 -5.43 14.95 3.96
CA GLU A 54 -6.83 14.62 3.71
C GLU A 54 -7.43 13.73 4.81
N ALA A 55 -6.66 12.76 5.31
CA ALA A 55 -7.11 11.86 6.36
C ALA A 55 -7.33 12.58 7.69
N PHE A 56 -6.41 13.46 8.08
CA PHE A 56 -6.44 14.13 9.39
C PHE A 56 -7.27 15.40 9.42
N ILE A 57 -7.32 16.19 8.36
CA ILE A 57 -8.21 17.37 8.30
C ILE A 57 -9.68 16.95 8.47
N SER A 58 -10.07 15.79 7.92
CA SER A 58 -11.45 15.29 8.07
C SER A 58 -11.79 14.86 9.51
N VAL A 59 -10.81 14.60 10.37
CA VAL A 59 -10.99 14.09 11.73
C VAL A 59 -10.64 15.12 12.79
N LEU A 60 -9.53 15.84 12.62
CA LEU A 60 -8.95 16.73 13.61
C LEU A 60 -9.06 18.22 13.25
N GLY A 61 -9.45 18.54 12.00
CA GLY A 61 -9.41 19.92 11.48
C GLY A 61 -8.01 20.46 11.20
N THR A 62 -6.96 19.75 11.64
CA THR A 62 -5.54 20.09 11.42
C THR A 62 -4.75 18.86 11.06
N CYS A 63 -3.64 19.03 10.32
CA CYS A 63 -2.70 17.95 10.04
C CYS A 63 -1.63 17.92 11.15
N PRO A 64 -1.39 16.77 11.81
CA PRO A 64 -0.43 16.68 12.91
C PRO A 64 1.03 16.69 12.44
N LEU A 65 1.32 16.29 11.21
CA LEU A 65 2.67 16.30 10.65
C LEU A 65 2.81 17.36 9.55
N TYR A 66 3.99 17.99 9.50
CA TYR A 66 4.39 18.87 8.42
C TYR A 66 5.18 18.11 7.36
N LEU A 67 5.21 18.64 6.13
CA LEU A 67 5.91 18.00 5.01
C LEU A 67 7.40 17.71 5.34
N ASP A 68 8.04 18.57 6.08
CA ASP A 68 9.45 18.41 6.45
C ASP A 68 9.66 17.31 7.49
N GLU A 69 8.68 17.08 8.38
CA GLU A 69 8.69 15.95 9.32
C GLU A 69 8.50 14.61 8.58
N VAL A 70 7.59 14.58 7.59
CA VAL A 70 7.44 13.41 6.71
C VAL A 70 8.76 13.11 6.00
N LYS A 71 9.38 14.10 5.36
CA LYS A 71 10.68 13.95 4.70
C LYS A 71 11.77 13.46 5.66
N HIS A 72 11.77 13.98 6.89
CA HIS A 72 12.74 13.58 7.91
C HIS A 72 12.66 12.08 8.19
N PHE A 73 11.47 11.54 8.50
CA PHE A 73 11.29 10.10 8.72
C PHE A 73 11.66 9.25 7.51
N LEU A 74 11.24 9.66 6.31
CA LEU A 74 11.55 8.93 5.08
C LEU A 74 13.04 8.97 4.70
N THR A 75 13.80 9.92 5.26
CA THR A 75 15.25 10.00 5.11
C THR A 75 15.99 9.18 6.17
N LEU A 76 15.51 9.22 7.43
CA LEU A 76 16.19 8.56 8.55
C LEU A 76 16.03 7.04 8.57
N CYS A 77 14.83 6.55 8.24
CA CYS A 77 14.50 5.14 8.36
C CYS A 77 13.51 4.69 7.25
N PRO A 78 13.90 4.81 5.96
CA PRO A 78 13.04 4.44 4.85
C PRO A 78 12.62 2.96 4.90
N GLU A 79 13.47 2.09 5.45
CA GLU A 79 13.21 0.65 5.62
C GLU A 79 12.07 0.33 6.60
N LEU A 80 11.64 1.30 7.41
CA LEU A 80 10.50 1.17 8.32
C LEU A 80 9.21 1.78 7.76
N SER A 81 9.23 2.17 6.50
CA SER A 81 8.09 2.74 5.80
C SER A 81 7.73 1.90 4.58
N LEU A 82 6.44 1.78 4.28
CA LEU A 82 5.97 1.00 3.14
C LEU A 82 4.86 1.76 2.41
N GLY A 83 5.03 1.92 1.10
CA GLY A 83 4.03 2.46 0.19
C GLY A 83 3.41 1.38 -0.69
N TRP A 84 2.14 1.53 -0.98
CA TRP A 84 1.43 0.79 -2.02
C TRP A 84 1.12 1.71 -3.18
N PHE A 85 1.64 1.37 -4.36
CA PHE A 85 1.45 2.13 -5.60
C PHE A 85 0.57 1.34 -6.56
N GLN A 86 -0.29 2.04 -7.29
CA GLN A 86 -1.04 1.51 -8.42
C GLN A 86 -0.83 2.45 -9.61
N GLU A 87 -0.36 1.90 -10.73
CA GLU A 87 -0.02 2.68 -11.92
C GLU A 87 0.91 3.89 -11.62
N GLY A 88 1.87 3.68 -10.70
CA GLY A 88 2.80 4.72 -10.28
C GLY A 88 2.26 5.73 -9.25
N CYS A 89 0.95 5.69 -8.93
CA CYS A 89 0.34 6.57 -7.95
C CYS A 89 0.32 5.93 -6.56
N LEU A 90 0.73 6.66 -5.52
CA LEU A 90 0.63 6.23 -4.13
C LEU A 90 -0.84 6.16 -3.71
N VAL A 91 -1.30 4.97 -3.30
CA VAL A 91 -2.69 4.74 -2.90
C VAL A 91 -2.87 4.47 -1.41
N ALA A 92 -1.81 4.02 -0.74
CA ALA A 92 -1.81 3.81 0.71
C ALA A 92 -0.37 3.73 1.22
N PHE A 93 -0.15 4.07 2.49
CA PHE A 93 1.16 3.99 3.10
C PHE A 93 1.11 3.74 4.61
N ILE A 94 2.25 3.25 5.13
CA ILE A 94 2.58 3.21 6.55
C ILE A 94 3.95 3.86 6.73
N ILE A 95 4.09 4.69 7.77
CA ILE A 95 5.36 5.23 8.23
C ILE A 95 5.61 4.71 9.64
N GLY A 96 6.85 4.29 9.90
CA GLY A 96 7.30 3.86 11.21
C GLY A 96 8.70 4.36 11.52
N SER A 97 9.08 4.23 12.79
CA SER A 97 10.45 4.45 13.29
C SER A 97 10.81 3.38 14.31
N LEU A 98 12.08 3.30 14.72
CA LEU A 98 12.48 2.46 15.84
C LEU A 98 12.41 3.24 17.15
N TRP A 99 11.99 2.53 18.20
CA TRP A 99 11.92 3.00 19.58
C TRP A 99 12.60 1.99 20.52
N ASP A 100 13.29 2.47 21.52
CA ASP A 100 14.12 1.68 22.44
C ASP A 100 13.45 1.32 23.76
N GLN A 101 12.27 1.92 24.06
CA GLN A 101 11.51 1.63 25.27
C GLN A 101 10.34 0.67 24.99
N GLU A 102 9.81 0.06 26.07
CA GLU A 102 8.67 -0.84 25.99
C GLU A 102 7.35 -0.13 25.66
N ARG A 103 7.21 1.10 26.19
CA ARG A 103 6.00 1.91 26.02
C ARG A 103 6.29 3.10 25.12
N LEU A 104 5.27 3.52 24.39
CA LEU A 104 5.33 4.73 23.59
C LEU A 104 5.29 5.97 24.50
N THR A 105 6.09 6.98 24.19
CA THR A 105 6.12 8.27 24.88
C THR A 105 5.96 9.40 23.87
N GLN A 106 5.75 10.62 24.37
CA GLN A 106 5.64 11.79 23.50
C GLN A 106 6.85 11.95 22.57
N GLU A 107 8.05 11.60 23.06
CA GLU A 107 9.28 11.65 22.28
C GLU A 107 9.28 10.62 21.12
N SER A 108 8.61 9.47 21.29
CA SER A 108 8.55 8.44 20.24
C SER A 108 7.84 8.91 18.98
N LEU A 109 7.06 10.00 19.04
CA LEU A 109 6.41 10.59 17.87
C LEU A 109 7.38 11.25 16.89
N THR A 110 8.50 11.75 17.39
CA THR A 110 9.43 12.58 16.62
C THR A 110 10.83 12.00 16.52
N LEU A 111 11.18 11.08 17.43
CA LEU A 111 12.52 10.52 17.49
C LEU A 111 12.59 9.13 16.88
N HIS A 112 13.64 8.90 16.09
CA HIS A 112 14.08 7.58 15.66
C HIS A 112 15.27 7.13 16.52
N ARG A 113 15.20 5.91 17.08
CA ARG A 113 16.27 5.29 17.89
C ARG A 113 16.86 4.09 17.14
N PRO A 114 17.96 4.23 16.40
CA PRO A 114 18.52 3.16 15.55
C PRO A 114 18.85 1.85 16.29
N GLY A 115 19.14 1.93 17.60
CA GLY A 115 19.35 0.75 18.46
C GLY A 115 18.07 0.15 19.05
N GLY A 116 16.91 0.72 18.76
CA GLY A 116 15.63 0.25 19.27
C GLY A 116 15.17 -1.07 18.64
N HIS A 117 14.32 -1.80 19.35
CA HIS A 117 13.77 -3.07 18.92
C HIS A 117 12.26 -3.04 18.73
N THR A 118 11.62 -1.91 18.98
CA THR A 118 10.18 -1.69 18.78
C THR A 118 9.98 -0.82 17.55
N ALA A 119 9.31 -1.34 16.52
CA ALA A 119 8.84 -0.51 15.41
C ALA A 119 7.59 0.25 15.87
N HIS A 120 7.69 1.57 16.00
CA HIS A 120 6.55 2.45 16.26
C HIS A 120 5.89 2.81 14.92
N LEU A 121 4.65 2.38 14.73
CA LEU A 121 3.83 2.73 13.57
C LEU A 121 3.15 4.08 13.85
N HIS A 122 3.59 5.11 13.16
CA HIS A 122 3.06 6.47 13.32
C HIS A 122 1.73 6.66 12.58
N VAL A 123 1.68 6.24 11.32
CA VAL A 123 0.56 6.50 10.42
C VAL A 123 0.30 5.28 9.55
N LEU A 124 -0.97 4.92 9.42
CA LEU A 124 -1.51 4.10 8.35
C LEU A 124 -2.58 4.91 7.64
N ALA A 125 -2.36 5.30 6.41
CA ALA A 125 -3.33 6.06 5.65
C ALA A 125 -3.61 5.43 4.27
N VAL A 126 -4.85 5.63 3.80
CA VAL A 126 -5.32 5.20 2.48
C VAL A 126 -5.95 6.39 1.78
N HIS A 127 -5.54 6.64 0.54
CA HIS A 127 -6.08 7.67 -0.31
C HIS A 127 -7.62 7.56 -0.35
N HIS A 128 -8.33 8.68 -0.25
CA HIS A 128 -9.78 8.71 -0.07
C HIS A 128 -10.55 7.91 -1.13
N ALA A 129 -10.17 8.03 -2.42
CA ALA A 129 -10.79 7.27 -3.51
C ALA A 129 -10.57 5.74 -3.43
N CYS A 130 -9.64 5.30 -2.58
CA CYS A 130 -9.27 3.88 -2.42
C CYS A 130 -9.73 3.29 -1.08
N ARG A 131 -10.42 4.07 -0.24
CA ARG A 131 -10.94 3.60 1.05
C ARG A 131 -12.06 2.58 0.89
N ARG A 132 -12.33 1.81 1.95
CA ARG A 132 -13.37 0.76 2.01
C ARG A 132 -13.24 -0.38 0.98
N GLN A 133 -12.06 -0.51 0.36
CA GLN A 133 -11.71 -1.57 -0.58
C GLN A 133 -10.73 -2.60 0.02
N GLY A 134 -10.61 -2.66 1.34
CA GLY A 134 -9.69 -3.58 2.03
C GLY A 134 -8.20 -3.21 1.93
N LYS A 135 -7.86 -2.06 1.31
CA LYS A 135 -6.45 -1.67 1.08
C LYS A 135 -5.65 -1.50 2.37
N GLY A 136 -6.24 -0.88 3.41
CA GLY A 136 -5.58 -0.74 4.70
C GLY A 136 -5.22 -2.10 5.33
N SER A 137 -6.13 -3.07 5.26
CA SER A 137 -5.89 -4.43 5.76
C SER A 137 -4.81 -5.16 4.97
N THR A 138 -4.80 -5.00 3.65
CA THR A 138 -3.78 -5.60 2.79
C THR A 138 -2.41 -4.99 3.07
N LEU A 139 -2.33 -3.65 3.16
CA LEU A 139 -1.08 -2.95 3.44
C LEU A 139 -0.53 -3.32 4.83
N MET A 140 -1.40 -3.38 5.87
CA MET A 140 -0.98 -3.79 7.22
C MET A 140 -0.37 -5.19 7.23
N ARG A 141 -0.99 -6.18 6.55
CA ARG A 141 -0.41 -7.53 6.45
C ARG A 141 0.95 -7.52 5.76
N ARG A 142 1.09 -6.76 4.67
CA ARG A 142 2.36 -6.61 3.95
C ARG A 142 3.41 -5.93 4.82
N TYR A 143 3.02 -4.91 5.56
CA TYR A 143 3.92 -4.20 6.46
C TYR A 143 4.43 -5.10 7.60
N LEU A 144 3.57 -5.87 8.25
CA LEU A 144 4.01 -6.81 9.28
C LEU A 144 4.93 -7.90 8.74
N GLN A 145 4.70 -8.37 7.50
CA GLN A 145 5.62 -9.28 6.82
C GLN A 145 6.98 -8.61 6.53
N HIS A 146 6.96 -7.35 6.12
CA HIS A 146 8.15 -6.54 5.89
C HIS A 146 8.95 -6.34 7.17
N LEU A 147 8.29 -5.92 8.27
CA LEU A 147 8.92 -5.78 9.59
C LEU A 147 9.48 -7.11 10.11
N GLY A 148 8.78 -8.22 9.91
CA GLY A 148 9.26 -9.55 10.30
C GLY A 148 10.53 -10.00 9.58
N GLY A 149 10.90 -9.34 8.48
CA GLY A 149 12.18 -9.50 7.79
C GLY A 149 13.31 -8.61 8.32
N GLN A 150 13.00 -7.66 9.21
CA GLN A 150 13.99 -6.72 9.77
C GLN A 150 14.60 -7.32 11.05
N PRO A 151 15.92 -7.61 11.09
CA PRO A 151 16.55 -8.29 12.24
C PRO A 151 16.45 -7.50 13.55
N ALA A 152 16.46 -6.18 13.47
CA ALA A 152 16.39 -5.29 14.61
C ALA A 152 15.00 -5.28 15.27
N VAL A 153 13.93 -5.62 14.53
CA VAL A 153 12.55 -5.47 14.99
C VAL A 153 12.06 -6.74 15.70
N SER A 154 11.87 -6.65 17.00
CA SER A 154 11.29 -7.74 17.82
C SER A 154 9.82 -7.52 18.16
N ARG A 155 9.34 -6.27 18.05
CA ARG A 155 7.99 -5.83 18.42
C ARG A 155 7.54 -4.71 17.48
N ALA A 156 6.24 -4.63 17.26
CA ALA A 156 5.58 -3.48 16.66
C ALA A 156 4.66 -2.84 17.70
N ALA A 157 4.61 -1.53 17.77
CA ALA A 157 3.73 -0.77 18.65
C ALA A 157 3.05 0.36 17.88
N LEU A 158 1.83 0.69 18.29
CA LEU A 158 1.07 1.82 17.76
C LEU A 158 0.12 2.37 18.82
N MET A 159 -0.36 3.57 18.59
CA MET A 159 -1.49 4.12 19.32
C MET A 159 -2.68 4.34 18.38
N CYS A 160 -3.88 4.12 18.86
CA CYS A 160 -5.08 4.40 18.09
C CYS A 160 -6.27 4.78 19.00
N GLU A 161 -7.26 5.40 18.41
CA GLU A 161 -8.57 5.59 19.07
C GLU A 161 -9.22 4.22 19.32
N ASP A 162 -10.01 4.09 20.38
CA ASP A 162 -10.64 2.85 20.82
C ASP A 162 -11.48 2.17 19.73
N ARG A 163 -12.12 2.94 18.86
CA ARG A 163 -12.90 2.43 17.72
C ARG A 163 -12.06 1.64 16.70
N LEU A 164 -10.73 1.85 16.67
CA LEU A 164 -9.80 1.17 15.76
C LEU A 164 -9.12 -0.05 16.40
N VAL A 165 -9.25 -0.24 17.71
CA VAL A 165 -8.66 -1.39 18.43
C VAL A 165 -9.05 -2.72 17.77
N PRO A 166 -10.35 -3.01 17.44
CA PRO A 166 -10.71 -4.28 16.80
C PRO A 166 -10.03 -4.48 15.44
N PHE A 167 -9.80 -3.41 14.67
CA PHE A 167 -9.09 -3.49 13.40
C PHE A 167 -7.66 -4.01 13.60
N TYR A 168 -6.90 -3.44 14.53
CA TYR A 168 -5.52 -3.83 14.79
C TYR A 168 -5.42 -5.19 15.48
N GLN A 169 -6.37 -5.55 16.35
CA GLN A 169 -6.45 -6.89 16.94
C GLN A 169 -6.55 -7.98 15.87
N GLY A 170 -7.22 -7.71 14.75
CA GLY A 170 -7.29 -8.62 13.59
C GLY A 170 -5.93 -8.92 12.94
N PHE A 171 -4.86 -8.22 13.32
CA PHE A 171 -3.48 -8.42 12.86
C PHE A 171 -2.55 -8.94 13.96
N GLY A 172 -3.09 -9.26 15.13
CA GLY A 172 -2.31 -9.80 16.26
C GLY A 172 -1.79 -8.74 17.23
N PHE A 173 -2.23 -7.49 17.11
CA PHE A 173 -1.98 -6.50 18.15
C PHE A 173 -2.85 -6.74 19.37
N SER A 174 -2.28 -6.51 20.55
CA SER A 174 -2.98 -6.58 21.84
C SER A 174 -2.92 -5.23 22.54
N PRO A 175 -4.03 -4.75 23.13
CA PRO A 175 -4.03 -3.53 23.93
C PRO A 175 -3.12 -3.66 25.14
N VAL A 176 -2.31 -2.65 25.41
CA VAL A 176 -1.40 -2.58 26.58
C VAL A 176 -1.96 -1.64 27.65
N GLY A 177 -2.87 -0.76 27.25
CA GLY A 177 -3.53 0.22 28.12
C GLY A 177 -3.56 1.63 27.51
N PRO A 178 -3.95 2.62 28.28
CA PRO A 178 -3.94 4.01 27.84
C PRO A 178 -2.54 4.44 27.37
N CYS A 179 -2.48 5.13 26.22
CA CYS A 179 -1.24 5.67 25.71
C CYS A 179 -0.87 6.95 26.47
N ALA A 180 0.43 7.11 26.79
CA ALA A 180 0.95 8.32 27.42
C ALA A 180 1.03 9.52 26.46
N ILE A 181 0.88 9.29 25.16
CA ILE A 181 0.94 10.31 24.11
C ILE A 181 -0.37 11.08 24.10
N THR A 182 -0.28 12.40 24.01
CA THR A 182 -1.43 13.31 23.90
C THR A 182 -1.38 14.09 22.60
N LEU A 183 -2.47 14.05 21.83
CA LEU A 183 -2.69 14.86 20.64
C LEU A 183 -4.02 15.60 20.76
N GLY A 184 -3.96 16.85 21.22
CA GLY A 184 -5.16 17.64 21.50
C GLY A 184 -6.07 16.96 22.55
N PRO A 185 -7.40 16.93 22.34
CA PRO A 185 -8.34 16.34 23.28
C PRO A 185 -8.51 14.81 23.14
N LEU A 186 -7.80 14.18 22.23
CA LEU A 186 -7.98 12.76 21.92
C LEU A 186 -7.28 11.86 22.95
N ALA A 187 -8.00 10.81 23.34
CA ALA A 187 -7.43 9.70 24.12
C ALA A 187 -7.11 8.54 23.18
N PHE A 188 -5.96 7.89 23.44
CA PHE A 188 -5.50 6.77 22.64
C PHE A 188 -5.24 5.55 23.51
N THR A 189 -5.47 4.39 22.94
CA THR A 189 -5.01 3.11 23.48
C THR A 189 -3.75 2.68 22.76
N GLU A 190 -2.72 2.32 23.54
CA GLU A 190 -1.49 1.73 23.02
C GLU A 190 -1.70 0.24 22.75
N LEU A 191 -1.28 -0.22 21.57
CA LEU A 191 -1.31 -1.62 21.19
C LEU A 191 0.09 -2.09 20.80
N GLN A 192 0.37 -3.37 21.10
CA GLN A 192 1.65 -3.99 20.76
C GLN A 192 1.44 -5.35 20.10
N CYS A 193 2.37 -5.76 19.24
CA CYS A 193 2.42 -7.04 18.56
C CYS A 193 3.86 -7.57 18.57
N SER A 194 4.05 -8.85 18.97
CA SER A 194 5.35 -9.53 18.87
C SER A 194 5.64 -9.91 17.43
N MET A 195 6.85 -9.60 16.93
CA MET A 195 7.27 -9.92 15.58
C MET A 195 7.87 -11.32 15.44
N ARG A 196 8.19 -12.02 16.55
CA ARG A 196 8.83 -13.35 16.54
C ARG A 196 8.03 -14.43 15.81
N GLY A 197 6.72 -14.32 15.72
CA GLY A 197 5.84 -15.25 15.00
C GLY A 197 5.64 -14.95 13.52
N HIS A 198 5.92 -13.74 13.06
CA HIS A 198 5.70 -13.32 11.69
C HIS A 198 6.81 -13.77 10.73
N ALA A 199 8.03 -13.96 11.22
CA ALA A 199 9.16 -14.50 10.45
C ALA A 199 8.99 -16.00 10.10
N SER A 200 8.30 -16.77 10.93
CA SER A 200 8.15 -18.24 10.77
C SER A 200 7.19 -18.65 9.64
N ARG A 201 6.27 -17.78 9.24
CA ARG A 201 5.31 -18.09 8.15
C ARG A 201 5.92 -18.12 6.74
N ARG A 202 7.17 -17.64 6.57
CA ARG A 202 7.89 -17.71 5.28
C ARG A 202 8.48 -19.09 4.96
N ARG A 203 8.62 -20.01 5.94
CA ARG A 203 9.25 -21.33 5.72
C ARG A 203 8.31 -22.41 5.21
N ASN A 204 6.99 -22.20 5.22
CA ASN A 204 6.01 -23.25 4.87
C ASN A 204 5.21 -22.97 3.57
N SER A 205 5.60 -22.00 2.74
CA SER A 205 5.03 -21.81 1.40
C SER A 205 6.08 -22.04 0.31
N GLY A 206 6.84 -23.09 0.47
CA GLY A 206 7.75 -23.62 -0.55
C GLY A 206 7.29 -25.02 -0.92
N CYS A 207 6.40 -25.09 -1.90
CA CYS A 207 6.21 -26.19 -2.86
C CYS A 207 5.77 -25.58 -4.17
#